data_069d86e0683ab773286f80bbb38cdbda
#
_entry.id   069d86e0683ab773286f80bbb38cdbda
#
_cell.length_a   1.000
_cell.length_b   1.000
_cell.length_c   1.000
_cell.angle_alpha   90.00
_cell.angle_beta   90.00
_cell.angle_gamma   90.00
#
_symmetry.space_group_name_H-M   'P 1'
#
loop_
_entity.id
_entity.type
_entity.pdbx_description
1 polymer ?
#
loop_
_entity_poly.entity_id
_entity_poly.type
_entity_poly.pdbx_seq_one_letter_code
_entity_poly.pdbx_strand_id
1 'polypeptide(L)'
;MADNKTPRELANRRVQEQRAENYFNMFKLNEGNKPKVYKDSKGNRTIGIGFNLEDAGNKRFLKEQGIDINGLFKGRELTDKETKILYNHSLRQTFADAQKFDPDLAKRPEAARMAIVDMAFNLGLTKLNKFKKMKAGLMNNDYQTAADEMVDSNWYKQVKSRGPRMVAVMRSAAR
;
A
#
# COMPACT_ATOMS: atom_id res chain seq x y z
N MET A 1 -23.71 -18.14 -16.52
CA MET A 1 -23.25 -17.47 -17.75
C MET A 1 -21.74 -17.66 -17.83
N ALA A 2 -21.22 -18.31 -18.87
CA ALA A 2 -19.78 -18.53 -19.04
C ALA A 2 -19.09 -17.16 -19.30
N ASP A 3 -17.98 -16.90 -18.61
CA ASP A 3 -17.17 -15.70 -18.73
C ASP A 3 -16.49 -15.73 -20.13
N ASN A 4 -17.06 -15.01 -21.08
CA ASN A 4 -16.71 -15.08 -22.52
C ASN A 4 -15.46 -14.21 -22.83
N LYS A 5 -14.44 -14.24 -21.94
CA LYS A 5 -13.22 -13.47 -22.09
C LYS A 5 -12.23 -14.16 -23.02
N THR A 6 -11.56 -13.37 -23.84
CA THR A 6 -10.49 -13.84 -24.71
C THR A 6 -9.29 -14.35 -23.90
N PRO A 7 -8.44 -15.24 -24.47
CA PRO A 7 -7.21 -15.68 -23.82
C PRO A 7 -6.30 -14.53 -23.35
N ARG A 8 -6.25 -13.43 -24.10
CA ARG A 8 -5.50 -12.21 -23.76
C ARG A 8 -6.07 -11.48 -22.54
N GLU A 9 -7.40 -11.37 -22.45
CA GLU A 9 -8.09 -10.77 -21.29
C GLU A 9 -7.91 -11.61 -20.04
N LEU A 10 -7.96 -12.95 -20.17
CA LEU A 10 -7.68 -13.86 -19.05
C LEU A 10 -6.23 -13.78 -18.59
N ALA A 11 -5.26 -13.69 -19.51
CA ALA A 11 -3.86 -13.49 -19.17
C ALA A 11 -3.62 -12.15 -18.46
N ASN A 12 -4.19 -11.05 -18.97
CA ASN A 12 -4.10 -9.74 -18.34
C ASN A 12 -4.73 -9.74 -16.93
N ARG A 13 -5.87 -10.39 -16.76
CA ARG A 13 -6.52 -10.53 -15.46
C ARG A 13 -5.64 -11.27 -14.46
N ARG A 14 -5.03 -12.40 -14.85
CA ARG A 14 -4.09 -13.15 -13.99
C ARG A 14 -2.90 -12.30 -13.57
N VAL A 15 -2.33 -11.52 -14.48
CA VAL A 15 -1.22 -10.59 -14.17
C VAL A 15 -1.66 -9.55 -13.14
N GLN A 16 -2.85 -8.98 -13.28
CA GLN A 16 -3.38 -7.99 -12.32
C GLN A 16 -3.68 -8.62 -10.95
N GLU A 17 -4.24 -9.82 -10.93
CA GLU A 17 -4.50 -10.57 -9.70
C GLU A 17 -3.18 -10.90 -8.98
N GLN A 18 -2.15 -11.35 -9.70
CA GLN A 18 -0.83 -11.61 -9.14
C GLN A 18 -0.18 -10.34 -8.58
N ARG A 19 -0.29 -9.22 -9.28
CA ARG A 19 0.20 -7.93 -8.78
C ARG A 19 -0.49 -7.51 -7.49
N ALA A 20 -1.83 -7.61 -7.45
CA ALA A 20 -2.60 -7.29 -6.26
C ALA A 20 -2.19 -8.15 -5.06
N GLU A 21 -1.94 -9.45 -5.29
CA GLU A 21 -1.46 -10.38 -4.26
C GLU A 21 -0.04 -10.02 -3.78
N ASN A 22 0.86 -9.64 -4.70
CA ASN A 22 2.22 -9.21 -4.33
C ASN A 22 2.19 -7.98 -3.43
N TYR A 23 1.36 -6.98 -3.75
CA TYR A 23 1.17 -5.80 -2.89
C TYR A 23 0.56 -6.20 -1.53
N PHE A 24 -0.45 -7.05 -1.52
CA PHE A 24 -1.05 -7.54 -0.28
C PHE A 24 -0.02 -8.20 0.64
N ASN A 25 0.79 -9.11 0.09
CA ASN A 25 1.83 -9.80 0.85
C ASN A 25 2.91 -8.84 1.37
N MET A 26 3.32 -7.87 0.56
CA MET A 26 4.27 -6.84 0.96
C MET A 26 3.74 -6.00 2.13
N PHE A 27 2.51 -5.52 2.05
CA PHE A 27 1.90 -4.72 3.12
C PHE A 27 1.68 -5.55 4.38
N LYS A 28 1.20 -6.79 4.25
CA LYS A 28 1.05 -7.71 5.38
C LYS A 28 2.36 -7.94 6.12
N LEU A 29 3.47 -8.06 5.37
CA LEU A 29 4.80 -8.19 5.94
C LEU A 29 5.26 -6.91 6.65
N ASN A 30 4.97 -5.74 6.07
CA ASN A 30 5.47 -4.45 6.55
C ASN A 30 4.65 -3.87 7.70
N GLU A 31 3.32 -4.03 7.69
CA GLU A 31 2.41 -3.43 8.68
C GLU A 31 1.92 -4.44 9.73
N GLY A 32 2.06 -5.73 9.45
CA GLY A 32 1.35 -6.78 10.18
C GLY A 32 -0.15 -6.77 9.88
N ASN A 33 -0.81 -7.89 10.06
CA ASN A 33 -2.27 -7.98 9.97
C ASN A 33 -2.84 -8.25 11.35
N LYS A 34 -3.57 -7.27 11.91
CA LYS A 34 -4.24 -7.39 13.21
C LYS A 34 -5.73 -7.61 12.99
N PRO A 35 -6.23 -8.86 13.09
CA PRO A 35 -7.63 -9.17 12.79
C PRO A 35 -8.61 -8.59 13.81
N LYS A 36 -8.14 -8.18 15.00
CA LYS A 36 -8.91 -7.51 16.05
C LYS A 36 -8.64 -6.01 16.08
N VAL A 37 -9.62 -5.27 16.61
CA VAL A 37 -9.46 -3.83 16.85
C VAL A 37 -8.35 -3.57 17.85
N TYR A 38 -7.48 -2.63 17.51
CA TYR A 38 -6.41 -2.13 18.38
C TYR A 38 -6.37 -0.60 18.36
N LYS A 39 -5.64 0.01 19.27
CA LYS A 39 -5.34 1.44 19.22
C LYS A 39 -4.04 1.69 18.48
N ASP A 40 -4.05 2.60 17.52
CA ASP A 40 -2.84 3.06 16.85
C ASP A 40 -2.02 4.00 17.75
N SER A 41 -0.88 4.49 17.26
CA SER A 41 -0.01 5.41 18.00
C SER A 41 -0.65 6.76 18.34
N LYS A 42 -1.79 7.09 17.72
CA LYS A 42 -2.58 8.31 17.98
C LYS A 42 -3.80 8.03 18.85
N GLY A 43 -4.01 6.77 19.27
CA GLY A 43 -5.15 6.34 20.08
C GLY A 43 -6.41 6.01 19.29
N ASN A 44 -6.40 6.08 17.95
CA ASN A 44 -7.56 5.74 17.12
C ASN A 44 -7.78 4.22 17.10
N ARG A 45 -9.05 3.81 17.13
CA ARG A 45 -9.40 2.41 16.91
C ARG A 45 -9.15 2.03 15.46
N THR A 46 -8.30 1.04 15.28
CA THR A 46 -7.75 0.62 13.99
C THR A 46 -7.86 -0.89 13.87
N ILE A 47 -7.95 -1.42 12.66
CA ILE A 47 -8.03 -2.87 12.42
C ILE A 47 -7.27 -3.25 11.15
N GLY A 48 -6.89 -4.51 11.03
CA GLY A 48 -6.20 -5.04 9.85
C GLY A 48 -4.85 -4.39 9.62
N ILE A 49 -4.65 -3.86 8.43
CA ILE A 49 -3.43 -3.19 7.99
C ILE A 49 -3.61 -1.67 8.13
N GLY A 50 -3.79 -1.18 9.36
CA GLY A 50 -3.89 0.26 9.61
C GLY A 50 -5.21 0.92 9.20
N PHE A 51 -6.31 0.17 9.05
CA PHE A 51 -7.61 0.72 8.68
C PHE A 51 -8.27 1.43 9.86
N ASN A 52 -8.35 2.76 9.81
CA ASN A 52 -8.89 3.59 10.88
C ASN A 52 -10.43 3.48 10.95
N LEU A 53 -10.93 3.01 12.08
CA LEU A 53 -12.38 2.84 12.35
C LEU A 53 -13.06 4.11 12.90
N GLU A 54 -12.31 5.18 13.17
CA GLU A 54 -12.87 6.47 13.59
C GLU A 54 -13.20 7.37 12.39
N ASP A 55 -12.58 7.12 11.24
CA ASP A 55 -12.85 7.88 10.02
C ASP A 55 -14.27 7.63 9.50
N ALA A 56 -15.01 8.70 9.20
CA ALA A 56 -16.39 8.63 8.77
C ALA A 56 -16.55 7.97 7.39
N GLY A 57 -15.61 8.19 6.47
CA GLY A 57 -15.58 7.56 5.14
C GLY A 57 -15.37 6.07 5.24
N ASN A 58 -14.42 5.65 6.10
CA ASN A 58 -14.15 4.25 6.36
C ASN A 58 -15.35 3.54 6.99
N LYS A 59 -16.02 4.17 7.96
CA LYS A 59 -17.26 3.61 8.57
C LYS A 59 -18.35 3.42 7.52
N ARG A 60 -18.55 4.40 6.64
CA ARG A 60 -19.52 4.30 5.55
C ARG A 60 -19.17 3.14 4.62
N PHE A 61 -17.91 3.05 4.20
CA PHE A 61 -17.43 1.96 3.37
C PHE A 61 -17.69 0.57 4.00
N LEU A 62 -17.36 0.38 5.27
CA LEU A 62 -17.63 -0.88 5.98
C LEU A 62 -19.12 -1.24 5.95
N LYS A 63 -19.99 -0.27 6.20
CA LYS A 63 -21.45 -0.46 6.16
C LYS A 63 -21.91 -0.86 4.76
N GLU A 64 -21.42 -0.22 3.71
CA GLU A 64 -21.71 -0.53 2.30
C GLU A 64 -21.25 -1.96 1.91
N GLN A 65 -20.16 -2.45 2.52
CA GLN A 65 -19.67 -3.80 2.34
C GLN A 65 -20.38 -4.84 3.21
N GLY A 66 -21.34 -4.43 4.05
CA GLY A 66 -22.05 -5.32 4.96
C GLY A 66 -21.19 -5.85 6.13
N ILE A 67 -20.09 -5.16 6.46
CA ILE A 67 -19.18 -5.57 7.55
C ILE A 67 -19.74 -5.07 8.88
N ASP A 68 -19.96 -6.00 9.83
CA ASP A 68 -20.48 -5.71 11.16
C ASP A 68 -19.45 -5.00 12.05
N ILE A 69 -19.49 -3.66 12.04
CA ILE A 69 -18.60 -2.79 12.81
C ILE A 69 -18.82 -3.00 14.32
N ASN A 70 -20.06 -3.19 14.77
CA ASN A 70 -20.38 -3.38 16.18
C ASN A 70 -19.79 -4.68 16.71
N GLY A 71 -19.84 -5.74 15.92
CA GLY A 71 -19.19 -7.01 16.24
C GLY A 71 -17.67 -6.86 16.35
N LEU A 72 -17.04 -6.08 15.45
CA LEU A 72 -15.60 -5.78 15.52
C LEU A 72 -15.25 -5.05 16.82
N PHE A 73 -16.02 -4.06 17.24
CA PHE A 73 -15.80 -3.36 18.51
C PHE A 73 -16.02 -4.25 19.74
N LYS A 74 -16.83 -5.31 19.62
CA LYS A 74 -17.03 -6.33 20.66
C LYS A 74 -16.00 -7.46 20.64
N GLY A 75 -14.96 -7.34 19.81
CA GLY A 75 -13.84 -8.27 19.76
C GLY A 75 -13.94 -9.36 18.66
N ARG A 76 -14.93 -9.28 17.76
CA ARG A 76 -14.97 -10.13 16.56
C ARG A 76 -13.71 -9.87 15.73
N GLU A 77 -13.16 -10.91 15.15
CA GLU A 77 -12.05 -10.82 14.20
C GLU A 77 -12.57 -10.56 12.77
N LEU A 78 -11.73 -9.88 11.96
CA LEU A 78 -11.93 -9.86 10.52
C LEU A 78 -11.76 -11.26 9.95
N THR A 79 -12.62 -11.63 9.03
CA THR A 79 -12.39 -12.77 8.15
C THR A 79 -11.33 -12.44 7.10
N ASP A 80 -10.74 -13.46 6.46
CA ASP A 80 -9.76 -13.23 5.36
C ASP A 80 -10.39 -12.44 4.20
N LYS A 81 -11.67 -12.70 3.91
CA LYS A 81 -12.41 -11.95 2.88
C LYS A 81 -12.56 -10.48 3.25
N GLU A 82 -12.96 -10.18 4.48
CA GLU A 82 -13.08 -8.80 4.98
C GLU A 82 -11.72 -8.10 4.99
N THR A 83 -10.66 -8.79 5.42
CA THR A 83 -9.29 -8.27 5.38
C THR A 83 -8.89 -7.85 3.96
N LYS A 84 -9.16 -8.68 2.95
CA LYS A 84 -8.90 -8.34 1.54
C LYS A 84 -9.74 -7.16 1.05
N ILE A 85 -10.99 -7.05 1.48
CA ILE A 85 -11.87 -5.91 1.14
C ILE A 85 -11.28 -4.60 1.68
N LEU A 86 -10.92 -4.55 2.96
CA LEU A 86 -10.33 -3.38 3.60
C LEU A 86 -9.00 -3.00 2.95
N TYR A 87 -8.16 -3.98 2.71
CA TYR A 87 -6.89 -3.80 2.06
C TYR A 87 -7.04 -3.19 0.65
N ASN A 88 -7.90 -3.76 -0.19
CA ASN A 88 -8.13 -3.26 -1.53
C ASN A 88 -8.67 -1.82 -1.55
N HIS A 89 -9.47 -1.45 -0.55
CA HIS A 89 -9.93 -0.08 -0.38
C HIS A 89 -8.77 0.88 -0.09
N SER A 90 -7.95 0.55 0.91
CA SER A 90 -6.77 1.35 1.27
C SER A 90 -5.76 1.43 0.13
N LEU A 91 -5.57 0.33 -0.59
CA LEU A 91 -4.64 0.27 -1.72
C LEU A 91 -5.04 1.22 -2.86
N ARG A 92 -6.35 1.31 -3.20
CA ARG A 92 -6.81 2.26 -4.22
C ARG A 92 -6.45 3.70 -3.88
N GLN A 93 -6.67 4.12 -2.63
CA GLN A 93 -6.31 5.46 -2.17
C GLN A 93 -4.79 5.67 -2.21
N THR A 94 -4.04 4.66 -1.80
CA THR A 94 -2.57 4.69 -1.81
C THR A 94 -2.01 4.81 -3.22
N PHE A 95 -2.57 4.09 -4.19
CA PHE A 95 -2.17 4.23 -5.60
C PHE A 95 -2.49 5.62 -6.14
N ALA A 96 -3.63 6.21 -5.79
CA ALA A 96 -3.95 7.57 -6.18
C ALA A 96 -2.93 8.59 -5.62
N ASP A 97 -2.50 8.43 -4.38
CA ASP A 97 -1.49 9.27 -3.76
C ASP A 97 -0.09 9.05 -4.36
N ALA A 98 0.29 7.79 -4.61
CA ALA A 98 1.53 7.46 -5.29
C ALA A 98 1.59 8.04 -6.72
N GLN A 99 0.46 8.00 -7.46
CA GLN A 99 0.34 8.59 -8.80
C GLN A 99 0.45 10.13 -8.78
N LYS A 100 -0.06 10.80 -7.73
CA LYS A 100 0.13 12.25 -7.55
C LYS A 100 1.59 12.59 -7.25
N PHE A 101 2.28 11.74 -6.48
CA PHE A 101 3.71 11.91 -6.22
C PHE A 101 4.55 11.69 -7.47
N ASP A 102 4.32 10.59 -8.19
CA ASP A 102 5.00 10.24 -9.44
C ASP A 102 3.98 10.05 -10.57
N PRO A 103 3.75 11.07 -11.42
CA PRO A 103 2.81 10.98 -12.54
C PRO A 103 3.10 9.85 -13.53
N ASP A 104 4.34 9.42 -13.64
CA ASP A 104 4.79 8.32 -14.49
C ASP A 104 4.78 6.95 -13.80
N LEU A 105 4.17 6.84 -12.62
CA LEU A 105 4.14 5.61 -11.80
C LEU A 105 3.80 4.35 -12.61
N ALA A 106 2.81 4.42 -13.50
CA ALA A 106 2.37 3.29 -14.31
C ALA A 106 3.44 2.78 -15.30
N LYS A 107 4.37 3.67 -15.70
CA LYS A 107 5.47 3.35 -16.64
C LYS A 107 6.71 2.83 -15.92
N ARG A 108 6.80 2.98 -14.59
CA ARG A 108 7.96 2.54 -13.82
C ARG A 108 8.09 1.01 -13.81
N PRO A 109 9.31 0.47 -13.71
CA PRO A 109 9.52 -0.92 -13.37
C PRO A 109 8.72 -1.32 -12.12
N GLU A 110 8.26 -2.58 -12.06
CA GLU A 110 7.43 -3.08 -10.96
C GLU A 110 8.06 -2.81 -9.60
N ALA A 111 9.37 -3.03 -9.47
CA ALA A 111 10.11 -2.81 -8.23
C ALA A 111 10.05 -1.35 -7.76
N ALA A 112 10.31 -0.38 -8.65
CA ALA A 112 10.21 1.05 -8.30
C ALA A 112 8.78 1.42 -7.89
N ARG A 113 7.79 0.94 -8.63
CA ARG A 113 6.38 1.13 -8.34
C ARG A 113 5.99 0.59 -6.96
N MET A 114 6.42 -0.62 -6.63
CA MET A 114 6.19 -1.23 -5.32
C MET A 114 6.79 -0.39 -4.19
N ALA A 115 8.02 0.08 -4.32
CA ALA A 115 8.65 0.92 -3.30
C ALA A 115 7.94 2.26 -3.11
N ILE A 116 7.54 2.93 -4.21
CA ILE A 116 6.79 4.20 -4.15
C ILE A 116 5.43 4.01 -3.49
N VAL A 117 4.69 2.96 -3.85
CA VAL A 117 3.38 2.65 -3.28
C VAL A 117 3.50 2.30 -1.80
N ASP A 118 4.52 1.55 -1.39
CA ASP A 118 4.79 1.25 0.02
C ASP A 118 5.07 2.52 0.83
N MET A 119 5.90 3.42 0.31
CA MET A 119 6.17 4.70 0.96
C MET A 119 4.91 5.58 1.02
N ALA A 120 4.09 5.62 -0.02
CA ALA A 120 2.81 6.34 -0.04
C ALA A 120 1.85 5.82 1.04
N PHE A 121 1.76 4.52 1.20
CA PHE A 121 0.94 3.88 2.24
C PHE A 121 1.41 4.27 3.65
N ASN A 122 2.71 4.22 3.90
CA ASN A 122 3.28 4.48 5.22
C ASN A 122 3.29 5.96 5.60
N LEU A 123 3.63 6.84 4.66
CA LEU A 123 3.85 8.27 4.88
C LEU A 123 2.60 9.13 4.64
N GLY A 124 1.74 8.71 3.72
CA GLY A 124 0.75 9.56 3.08
C GLY A 124 1.39 10.58 2.13
N LEU A 125 0.58 11.14 1.23
CA LEU A 125 1.04 12.04 0.17
C LEU A 125 1.82 13.26 0.68
N THR A 126 1.34 13.90 1.75
CA THR A 126 1.96 15.13 2.31
C THR A 126 3.41 14.91 2.73
N LYS A 127 3.71 13.81 3.40
CA LYS A 127 5.08 13.49 3.83
C LYS A 127 5.91 12.95 2.66
N LEU A 128 5.32 12.14 1.78
CA LEU A 128 5.99 11.61 0.60
C LEU A 128 6.47 12.75 -0.33
N ASN A 129 5.69 13.80 -0.49
CA ASN A 129 6.06 14.98 -1.30
C ASN A 129 7.30 15.74 -0.79
N LYS A 130 7.77 15.46 0.42
CA LYS A 130 9.02 16.02 0.94
C LYS A 130 10.26 15.35 0.36
N PHE A 131 10.13 14.19 -0.26
CA PHE A 131 11.23 13.45 -0.90
C PHE A 131 11.56 14.02 -2.30
N LYS A 132 11.91 15.31 -2.35
CA LYS A 132 12.14 16.03 -3.61
C LYS A 132 13.28 15.45 -4.46
N LYS A 133 14.40 15.10 -3.83
CA LYS A 133 15.55 14.53 -4.53
C LYS A 133 15.27 13.10 -5.03
N MET A 134 14.59 12.27 -4.23
CA MET A 134 14.10 10.99 -4.70
C MET A 134 13.21 11.14 -5.94
N LYS A 135 12.27 12.11 -5.90
CA LYS A 135 11.41 12.42 -7.04
C LYS A 135 12.22 12.84 -8.28
N ALA A 136 13.26 13.65 -8.12
CA ALA A 136 14.15 14.04 -9.21
C ALA A 136 14.88 12.82 -9.81
N GLY A 137 15.38 11.90 -8.98
CA GLY A 137 15.96 10.63 -9.43
C GLY A 137 14.95 9.81 -10.25
N LEU A 138 13.74 9.68 -9.77
CA LEU A 138 12.66 8.97 -10.50
C LEU A 138 12.37 9.61 -11.86
N MET A 139 12.28 10.94 -11.95
CA MET A 139 12.06 11.65 -13.22
C MET A 139 13.15 11.37 -14.26
N ASN A 140 14.37 11.11 -13.82
CA ASN A 140 15.51 10.77 -14.68
C ASN A 140 15.67 9.24 -14.87
N ASN A 141 14.75 8.42 -14.38
CA ASN A 141 14.86 6.94 -14.30
C ASN A 141 16.13 6.46 -13.57
N ASP A 142 16.68 7.31 -12.68
CA ASP A 142 17.81 6.99 -11.81
C ASP A 142 17.32 6.41 -10.49
N TYR A 143 17.07 5.10 -10.53
CA TYR A 143 16.56 4.36 -9.36
C TYR A 143 17.63 4.17 -8.28
N GLN A 144 18.92 4.25 -8.64
CA GLN A 144 20.00 4.21 -7.67
C GLN A 144 19.99 5.48 -6.81
N THR A 145 19.97 6.65 -7.44
CA THR A 145 19.83 7.94 -6.73
C THR A 145 18.54 7.98 -5.93
N ALA A 146 17.41 7.51 -6.48
CA ALA A 146 16.16 7.45 -5.74
C ALA A 146 16.29 6.60 -4.46
N ALA A 147 16.96 5.45 -4.54
CA ALA A 147 17.20 4.58 -3.39
C ALA A 147 18.14 5.19 -2.34
N ASP A 148 19.18 5.90 -2.78
CA ASP A 148 20.14 6.57 -1.89
C ASP A 148 19.46 7.70 -1.10
N GLU A 149 18.56 8.45 -1.74
CA GLU A 149 17.75 9.48 -1.08
C GLU A 149 16.71 8.89 -0.09
N MET A 150 16.27 7.65 -0.31
CA MET A 150 15.47 6.92 0.70
C MET A 150 16.32 6.63 1.94
N VAL A 151 17.58 6.18 1.77
CA VAL A 151 18.52 5.90 2.87
C VAL A 151 18.82 7.16 3.69
N ASP A 152 19.03 8.29 3.01
CA ASP A 152 19.37 9.59 3.66
C ASP A 152 18.16 10.28 4.32
N SER A 153 17.08 9.56 4.54
CA SER A 153 15.85 10.12 5.11
C SER A 153 15.64 9.77 6.58
N ASN A 154 14.90 10.63 7.29
CA ASN A 154 14.40 10.31 8.62
C ASN A 154 13.42 9.12 8.58
N TRP A 155 12.67 8.94 7.51
CA TRP A 155 11.80 7.79 7.32
C TRP A 155 12.57 6.47 7.43
N TYR A 156 13.70 6.35 6.74
CA TYR A 156 14.54 5.15 6.76
C TYR A 156 14.95 4.76 8.18
N LYS A 157 15.33 5.74 8.99
CA LYS A 157 15.72 5.55 10.39
C LYS A 157 14.54 5.09 11.28
N GLN A 158 13.32 5.54 10.96
CA GLN A 158 12.12 5.28 11.76
C GLN A 158 11.47 3.92 11.46
N VAL A 159 11.56 3.44 10.21
CA VAL A 159 10.79 2.25 9.77
C VAL A 159 11.55 0.92 9.93
N LYS A 160 12.63 0.91 10.69
CA LYS A 160 13.40 -0.31 11.04
C LYS A 160 13.70 -1.18 9.79
N SER A 161 13.34 -2.48 9.84
CA SER A 161 13.59 -3.44 8.76
C SER A 161 12.85 -3.14 7.44
N ARG A 162 11.80 -2.33 7.46
CA ARG A 162 11.07 -1.91 6.26
C ARG A 162 11.94 -1.05 5.34
N GLY A 163 12.69 -0.10 5.90
CA GLY A 163 13.57 0.80 5.14
C GLY A 163 14.56 0.03 4.25
N PRO A 164 15.44 -0.81 4.81
CA PRO A 164 16.36 -1.64 4.03
C PRO A 164 15.69 -2.49 2.96
N ARG A 165 14.51 -3.10 3.24
CA ARG A 165 13.78 -3.88 2.24
C ARG A 165 13.32 -3.02 1.07
N MET A 166 12.70 -1.87 1.32
CA MET A 166 12.18 -1.00 0.26
C MET A 166 13.31 -0.35 -0.55
N VAL A 167 14.42 -0.02 0.09
CA VAL A 167 15.63 0.43 -0.61
C VAL A 167 16.18 -0.65 -1.55
N ALA A 168 16.25 -1.90 -1.09
CA ALA A 168 16.68 -3.02 -1.95
C ALA A 168 15.73 -3.23 -3.13
N VAL A 169 14.41 -3.09 -2.91
CA VAL A 169 13.39 -3.15 -3.96
C VAL A 169 13.59 -2.01 -4.96
N MET A 170 13.79 -0.76 -4.52
CA MET A 170 14.05 0.38 -5.40
C MET A 170 15.31 0.18 -6.23
N ARG A 171 16.41 -0.28 -5.62
CA ARG A 171 17.68 -0.56 -6.33
C ARG A 171 17.53 -1.65 -7.39
N SER A 172 16.68 -2.63 -7.16
CA SER A 172 16.43 -3.70 -8.15
C SER A 172 15.77 -3.19 -9.43
N ALA A 173 15.15 -2.02 -9.40
CA ALA A 173 14.57 -1.38 -10.58
C ALA A 173 15.62 -0.82 -11.56
N ALA A 174 16.87 -0.65 -11.12
CA ALA A 174 17.99 -0.19 -11.96
C ALA A 174 18.61 -1.30 -12.83
N ARG A 175 18.14 -2.55 -12.69
CA ARG A 175 18.63 -3.73 -13.46
C ARG A 175 17.67 -4.04 -14.62
#